data_212904baeedb6b875382fd94c6c9d771
#
_entry.id   212904baeedb6b875382fd94c6c9d771
#
_cell.length_a   1.000
_cell.length_b   1.000
_cell.length_c   1.000
_cell.angle_alpha   90.00
_cell.angle_beta   90.00
_cell.angle_gamma   90.00
#
_symmetry.space_group_name_H-M   'P 1'
#
loop_
_entity.id
_entity.type
_entity.pdbx_description
1 polymer ?
#
loop_
_entity_poly.entity_id
_entity_poly.type
_entity_poly.pdbx_seq_one_letter_code
_entity_poly.pdbx_strand_id
1 'polypeptide(L)'
;NQTLMNVIRANTATTPPPRVARAMGMVGISMFDAVNAASGMIYTPYAYTGGAVSGLNRDAVAYASGYTMMASLFPSAAATLNAELNMRLDSLGISAGTRAASLAFGQGVATDFFNARLGDG
;
A
#
# COMPACT_ATOMS: atom_id res chain seq x y z
N ASN A 1 9.65 3.83 6.69
CA ASN A 1 9.78 3.84 5.24
C ASN A 1 10.23 5.21 4.75
N GLN A 2 11.39 5.28 4.09
CA GLN A 2 11.96 6.54 3.62
C GLN A 2 11.08 7.24 2.59
N THR A 3 10.48 6.46 1.68
CA THR A 3 9.59 7.02 0.66
C THR A 3 8.38 7.68 1.27
N LEU A 4 7.73 7.02 2.23
CA LEU A 4 6.58 7.57 2.92
C LEU A 4 6.95 8.88 3.63
N MET A 5 8.06 8.90 4.34
CA MET A 5 8.51 10.10 5.04
C MET A 5 8.81 11.25 4.07
N ASN A 6 9.40 10.95 2.91
CA ASN A 6 9.68 11.97 1.90
C ASN A 6 8.40 12.56 1.33
N VAL A 7 7.39 11.72 1.04
CA VAL A 7 6.10 12.19 0.53
C VAL A 7 5.41 13.07 1.56
N ILE A 8 5.40 12.66 2.82
CA ILE A 8 4.79 13.45 3.90
C ILE A 8 5.49 14.79 4.06
N ARG A 9 6.82 14.81 4.05
CA ARG A 9 7.58 16.07 4.15
C ARG A 9 7.24 17.02 3.01
N ALA A 10 7.13 16.51 1.78
CA ALA A 10 6.81 17.32 0.61
C ALA A 10 5.42 17.94 0.72
N ASN A 11 4.51 17.31 1.47
CA ASN A 11 3.13 17.77 1.60
C ASN A 11 2.81 18.42 2.95
N THR A 12 3.78 18.51 3.87
CA THR A 12 3.55 19.00 5.23
C THR A 12 3.06 20.44 5.25
N ALA A 13 3.52 21.28 4.31
CA ALA A 13 3.11 22.69 4.26
C ALA A 13 1.59 22.82 4.01
N THR A 14 0.98 21.86 3.33
CA THR A 14 -0.44 21.89 2.97
C THR A 14 -1.25 20.81 3.70
N THR A 15 -0.59 19.91 4.41
CA THR A 15 -1.24 18.79 5.10
C THR A 15 -1.17 19.01 6.61
N PRO A 16 -2.30 19.25 7.29
CA PRO A 16 -2.31 19.41 8.75
C PRO A 16 -1.77 18.17 9.46
N PRO A 17 -1.12 18.30 10.64
CA PRO A 17 -0.59 17.18 11.39
C PRO A 17 -1.56 16.01 11.64
N PRO A 18 -2.85 16.23 11.97
CA PRO A 18 -3.77 15.12 12.11
C PRO A 18 -3.96 14.30 10.83
N ARG A 19 -3.92 14.95 9.67
CA ARG A 19 -3.99 14.24 8.38
C ARG A 19 -2.73 13.45 8.10
N VAL A 20 -1.57 13.96 8.50
CA VAL A 20 -0.31 13.24 8.37
C VAL A 20 -0.37 11.95 9.18
N ALA A 21 -0.79 12.02 10.44
CA ALA A 21 -0.90 10.86 11.30
C ALA A 21 -1.90 9.84 10.73
N ARG A 22 -3.03 10.30 10.21
CA ARG A 22 -4.02 9.44 9.58
C ARG A 22 -3.46 8.76 8.34
N ALA A 23 -2.73 9.51 7.50
CA ALA A 23 -2.12 8.95 6.29
C ALA A 23 -1.13 7.84 6.64
N MET A 24 -0.28 8.05 7.62
CA MET A 24 0.67 7.03 8.07
C MET A 24 -0.06 5.78 8.56
N GLY A 25 -1.14 5.95 9.32
CA GLY A 25 -1.96 4.84 9.79
C GLY A 25 -2.60 4.07 8.65
N MET A 26 -3.14 4.75 7.66
CA MET A 26 -3.77 4.11 6.51
C MET A 26 -2.77 3.31 5.67
N VAL A 27 -1.58 3.84 5.45
CA VAL A 27 -0.52 3.12 4.74
C VAL A 27 -0.13 1.86 5.52
N GLY A 28 0.09 1.99 6.82
CA GLY A 28 0.47 0.86 7.68
C GLY A 28 -0.58 -0.24 7.71
N ILE A 29 -1.85 0.13 7.84
CA ILE A 29 -2.96 -0.84 7.86
C ILE A 29 -3.08 -1.56 6.53
N SER A 30 -2.96 -0.83 5.41
CA SER A 30 -3.04 -1.44 4.07
C SER A 30 -1.93 -2.47 3.88
N MET A 31 -0.71 -2.12 4.24
CA MET A 31 0.42 -3.04 4.12
C MET A 31 0.25 -4.26 5.03
N PHE A 32 -0.18 -4.04 6.28
CA PHE A 32 -0.40 -5.13 7.21
C PHE A 32 -1.46 -6.12 6.68
N ASP A 33 -2.62 -5.61 6.28
CA ASP A 33 -3.70 -6.47 5.81
C ASP A 33 -3.30 -7.24 4.56
N ALA A 34 -2.62 -6.60 3.62
CA ALA A 34 -2.19 -7.24 2.38
C ALA A 34 -1.16 -8.34 2.64
N VAL A 35 -0.14 -8.05 3.45
CA VAL A 35 0.90 -9.03 3.79
C VAL A 35 0.33 -10.16 4.63
N ASN A 36 -0.57 -9.85 5.55
CA ASN A 36 -1.23 -10.86 6.39
C ASN A 36 -2.00 -11.86 5.52
N ALA A 37 -2.77 -11.37 4.55
CA ALA A 37 -3.50 -12.24 3.62
C ALA A 37 -2.55 -13.10 2.78
N ALA A 38 -1.45 -12.51 2.30
CA ALA A 38 -0.46 -13.23 1.50
C ALA A 38 0.37 -14.21 2.33
N SER A 39 0.31 -14.11 3.66
CA SER A 39 1.06 -14.98 4.58
C SER A 39 0.19 -16.04 5.26
N GLY A 40 -1.03 -16.26 4.78
CA GLY A 40 -1.92 -17.28 5.31
C GLY A 40 -2.91 -16.79 6.35
N MET A 41 -3.07 -15.50 6.49
CA MET A 41 -4.04 -14.89 7.41
C MET A 41 -3.79 -15.29 8.87
N ILE A 42 -2.55 -15.14 9.33
CA ILE A 42 -2.14 -15.54 10.68
C ILE A 42 -2.81 -14.67 11.74
N TYR A 43 -3.01 -13.39 11.42
CA TYR A 43 -3.61 -12.41 12.33
C TYR A 43 -4.99 -11.99 11.84
N THR A 44 -5.79 -11.41 12.75
CA THR A 44 -7.07 -10.81 12.36
C THR A 44 -6.81 -9.53 11.57
N PRO A 45 -7.36 -9.40 10.35
CA PRO A 45 -7.16 -8.18 9.57
C PRO A 45 -7.91 -6.99 10.17
N TYR A 46 -7.44 -5.78 9.86
CA TYR A 46 -8.11 -4.56 10.29
C TYR A 46 -9.33 -4.23 9.42
N ALA A 47 -9.19 -4.35 8.11
CA ALA A 47 -10.22 -3.92 7.18
C ALA A 47 -10.47 -4.92 6.04
N TYR A 48 -9.48 -5.73 5.70
CA TYR A 48 -9.59 -6.69 4.60
C TYR A 48 -10.59 -7.78 4.96
N THR A 49 -11.56 -8.01 4.07
CA THR A 49 -12.64 -8.98 4.31
C THR A 49 -12.51 -10.26 3.49
N GLY A 50 -11.52 -10.33 2.61
CA GLY A 50 -11.26 -11.55 1.83
C GLY A 50 -10.52 -12.59 2.64
N GLY A 51 -10.29 -13.73 2.03
CA GLY A 51 -9.53 -14.81 2.65
C GLY A 51 -8.04 -14.74 2.37
N ALA A 52 -7.30 -15.71 2.88
CA ALA A 52 -5.88 -15.85 2.59
C ALA A 52 -5.67 -16.11 1.10
N VAL A 53 -4.56 -15.59 0.57
CA VAL A 53 -4.18 -15.74 -0.83
C VAL A 53 -2.78 -16.33 -0.90
N SER A 54 -2.61 -17.40 -1.69
CA SER A 54 -1.30 -18.05 -1.85
C SER A 54 -0.66 -17.67 -3.18
N GLY A 55 0.62 -17.97 -3.31
CA GLY A 55 1.35 -17.78 -4.56
C GLY A 55 1.83 -16.37 -4.82
N LEU A 56 1.75 -15.49 -3.83
CA LEU A 56 2.18 -14.11 -3.94
C LEU A 56 3.54 -13.90 -3.28
N ASN A 57 4.26 -12.89 -3.73
CA ASN A 57 5.48 -12.45 -3.06
C ASN A 57 5.10 -11.40 -2.02
N ARG A 58 5.45 -11.65 -0.75
CA ARG A 58 5.06 -10.76 0.36
C ARG A 58 5.64 -9.36 0.25
N ASP A 59 6.89 -9.25 -0.19
CA ASP A 59 7.52 -7.94 -0.36
C ASP A 59 6.84 -7.14 -1.47
N ALA A 60 6.53 -7.81 -2.59
CA ALA A 60 5.81 -7.15 -3.69
C ALA A 60 4.42 -6.68 -3.25
N VAL A 61 3.71 -7.51 -2.47
CA VAL A 61 2.39 -7.15 -1.93
C VAL A 61 2.50 -5.95 -1.00
N ALA A 62 3.52 -5.93 -0.13
CA ALA A 62 3.75 -4.81 0.78
C ALA A 62 4.01 -3.51 0.00
N TYR A 63 4.91 -3.56 -0.99
CA TYR A 63 5.20 -2.39 -1.81
C TYR A 63 3.96 -1.92 -2.57
N ALA A 64 3.24 -2.84 -3.20
CA ALA A 64 2.06 -2.48 -3.98
C ALA A 64 0.99 -1.80 -3.12
N SER A 65 0.68 -2.36 -1.95
CA SER A 65 -0.33 -1.79 -1.07
C SER A 65 0.11 -0.46 -0.48
N GLY A 66 1.35 -0.36 -0.03
CA GLY A 66 1.88 0.88 0.56
C GLY A 66 1.95 2.02 -0.45
N TYR A 67 2.54 1.77 -1.62
CA TYR A 67 2.67 2.82 -2.65
C TYR A 67 1.32 3.22 -3.22
N THR A 68 0.40 2.28 -3.40
CA THR A 68 -0.95 2.59 -3.89
C THR A 68 -1.71 3.47 -2.89
N MET A 69 -1.62 3.16 -1.60
CA MET A 69 -2.26 3.99 -0.59
C MET A 69 -1.65 5.39 -0.55
N MET A 70 -0.30 5.49 -0.62
CA MET A 70 0.37 6.79 -0.65
C MET A 70 -0.08 7.62 -1.86
N ALA A 71 -0.17 7.00 -3.04
CA ALA A 71 -0.61 7.70 -4.24
C ALA A 71 -2.06 8.15 -4.15
N SER A 72 -2.91 7.37 -3.49
CA SER A 72 -4.31 7.74 -3.27
C SER A 72 -4.45 8.93 -2.31
N LEU A 73 -3.61 8.96 -1.27
CA LEU A 73 -3.62 10.03 -0.27
C LEU A 73 -2.93 11.30 -0.78
N PHE A 74 -1.94 11.16 -1.64
CA PHE A 74 -1.15 12.27 -2.18
C PHE A 74 -1.07 12.17 -3.71
N PRO A 75 -2.18 12.47 -4.42
CA PRO A 75 -2.22 12.28 -5.87
C PRO A 75 -1.16 13.06 -6.64
N SER A 76 -0.71 14.19 -6.11
CA SER A 76 0.33 14.98 -6.76
C SER A 76 1.68 14.25 -6.82
N ALA A 77 1.89 13.26 -5.96
CA ALA A 77 3.10 12.45 -5.92
C ALA A 77 2.95 11.11 -6.68
N ALA A 78 1.79 10.84 -7.28
CA ALA A 78 1.49 9.53 -7.86
C ALA A 78 2.50 9.08 -8.90
N ALA A 79 2.92 9.97 -9.80
CA ALA A 79 3.89 9.62 -10.85
C ALA A 79 5.24 9.17 -10.25
N THR A 80 5.75 9.92 -9.28
CA THR A 80 6.99 9.57 -8.59
C THR A 80 6.84 8.25 -7.82
N LEU A 81 5.72 8.08 -7.13
CA LEU A 81 5.46 6.85 -6.37
C LEU A 81 5.35 5.63 -7.27
N ASN A 82 4.69 5.75 -8.42
CA ASN A 82 4.59 4.64 -9.37
C ASN A 82 5.95 4.26 -9.94
N ALA A 83 6.79 5.23 -10.27
CA ALA A 83 8.14 4.97 -10.76
C ALA A 83 8.97 4.24 -9.70
N GLU A 84 8.88 4.66 -8.44
CA GLU A 84 9.61 4.04 -7.36
C GLU A 84 9.08 2.64 -7.05
N LEU A 85 7.77 2.44 -7.11
CA LEU A 85 7.18 1.10 -6.96
C LEU A 85 7.74 0.14 -8.00
N ASN A 86 7.80 0.55 -9.26
CA ASN A 86 8.35 -0.30 -10.31
C ASN A 86 9.82 -0.64 -10.05
N MET A 87 10.61 0.31 -9.59
CA MET A 87 12.01 0.07 -9.22
C MET A 87 12.13 -0.96 -8.09
N ARG A 88 11.28 -0.85 -7.07
CA ARG A 88 11.27 -1.81 -5.96
C ARG A 88 10.89 -3.21 -6.43
N LEU A 89 9.87 -3.30 -7.30
CA LEU A 89 9.45 -4.60 -7.85
C LEU A 89 10.55 -5.21 -8.73
N ASP A 90 11.22 -4.39 -9.54
CA ASP A 90 12.34 -4.86 -10.37
C ASP A 90 13.45 -5.47 -9.52
N SER A 91 13.73 -4.88 -8.37
CA SER A 91 14.83 -5.33 -7.50
C SER A 91 14.55 -6.67 -6.83
N LEU A 92 13.30 -7.15 -6.81
CA LEU A 92 12.95 -8.41 -6.16
C LEU A 92 13.34 -9.64 -6.99
N GLY A 93 13.53 -9.49 -8.30
CA GLY A 93 13.91 -10.60 -9.16
C GLY A 93 12.88 -11.72 -9.26
N ILE A 94 11.61 -11.41 -9.05
CA ILE A 94 10.52 -12.40 -9.12
C ILE A 94 10.00 -12.53 -10.56
N SER A 95 9.29 -13.64 -10.82
CA SER A 95 8.73 -13.88 -12.15
C SER A 95 7.66 -12.85 -12.50
N ALA A 96 7.45 -12.64 -13.80
CA ALA A 96 6.45 -11.69 -14.27
C ALA A 96 5.04 -12.02 -13.77
N GLY A 97 4.69 -13.31 -13.71
CA GLY A 97 3.39 -13.74 -13.22
C GLY A 97 3.20 -13.46 -11.75
N THR A 98 4.19 -13.76 -10.91
CA THR A 98 4.16 -13.47 -9.47
C THR A 98 4.11 -11.97 -9.23
N ARG A 99 4.89 -11.20 -9.99
CA ARG A 99 4.90 -9.73 -9.89
C ARG A 99 3.51 -9.16 -10.20
N ALA A 100 2.89 -9.58 -11.31
CA ALA A 100 1.59 -9.08 -11.71
C ALA A 100 0.50 -9.43 -10.70
N ALA A 101 0.49 -10.67 -10.21
CA ALA A 101 -0.49 -11.12 -9.22
C ALA A 101 -0.33 -10.39 -7.88
N SER A 102 0.90 -10.23 -7.42
CA SER A 102 1.19 -9.53 -6.16
C SER A 102 0.85 -8.05 -6.25
N LEU A 103 1.18 -7.41 -7.37
CA LEU A 103 0.84 -6.01 -7.62
C LEU A 103 -0.67 -5.80 -7.60
N ALA A 104 -1.42 -6.62 -8.35
CA ALA A 104 -2.86 -6.49 -8.42
C ALA A 104 -3.52 -6.69 -7.05
N PHE A 105 -3.06 -7.68 -6.28
CA PHE A 105 -3.62 -7.94 -4.96
C PHE A 105 -3.35 -6.79 -3.99
N GLY A 106 -2.11 -6.32 -3.91
CA GLY A 106 -1.76 -5.21 -3.03
C GLY A 106 -2.49 -3.92 -3.38
N GLN A 107 -2.59 -3.61 -4.66
CA GLN A 107 -3.36 -2.45 -5.13
C GLN A 107 -4.83 -2.56 -4.77
N GLY A 108 -5.41 -3.75 -4.92
CA GLY A 108 -6.82 -3.98 -4.58
C GLY A 108 -7.10 -3.76 -3.10
N VAL A 109 -6.27 -4.29 -2.23
CA VAL A 109 -6.43 -4.11 -0.78
C VAL A 109 -6.37 -2.62 -0.41
N ALA A 110 -5.38 -1.90 -0.93
CA ALA A 110 -5.23 -0.48 -0.64
C ALA A 110 -6.40 0.35 -1.18
N THR A 111 -6.83 0.08 -2.40
CA THR A 111 -7.93 0.81 -3.03
C THR A 111 -9.23 0.59 -2.28
N ASP A 112 -9.52 -0.65 -1.89
CA ASP A 112 -10.74 -0.97 -1.14
C ASP A 112 -10.76 -0.27 0.21
N PHE A 113 -9.63 -0.27 0.91
CA PHE A 113 -9.53 0.40 2.20
C PHE A 113 -9.68 1.92 2.04
N PHE A 114 -9.00 2.50 1.05
CA PHE A 114 -9.11 3.93 0.79
C PHE A 114 -10.55 4.34 0.51
N ASN A 115 -11.24 3.60 -0.36
CA ASN A 115 -12.64 3.88 -0.70
C ASN A 115 -13.57 3.73 0.49
N ALA A 116 -13.34 2.75 1.34
CA ALA A 116 -14.13 2.58 2.57
C ALA A 116 -13.95 3.78 3.51
N ARG A 117 -12.74 4.31 3.61
CA ARG A 117 -12.46 5.46 4.48
C ARG A 117 -13.01 6.78 3.92
N LEU A 118 -13.17 6.91 2.61
CA LEU A 118 -13.82 8.07 2.03
C LEU A 118 -15.27 8.21 2.53
N GLY A 119 -15.96 7.08 2.72
CA GLY A 119 -17.33 7.07 3.23
C GLY A 119 -17.43 7.40 4.71
N ASP A 120 -16.35 7.35 5.44
CA ASP A 120 -16.34 7.66 6.88
C ASP A 120 -16.20 9.16 7.17
N GLY A 121 -16.07 9.95 6.15
CA GLY A 121 -15.93 11.40 6.29
C GLY A 121 -14.49 11.83 6.35
#